data_cfcebd62c15f0ebf86d5d461ec910179
#
_entry.id   cfcebd62c15f0ebf86d5d461ec910179
#
_cell.length_a   1.000
_cell.length_b   1.000
_cell.length_c   1.000
_cell.angle_alpha   90.00
_cell.angle_beta   90.00
_cell.angle_gamma   90.00
#
_symmetry.space_group_name_H-M   'P 1'
#
loop_
_entity.id
_entity.type
_entity.pdbx_description
1 polymer ?
#
loop_
_entity_poly.entity_id
_entity_poly.type
_entity_poly.pdbx_seq_one_letter_code
_entity_poly.pdbx_strand_id
1 'polypeptide(L)'
;MKKHLANIITSTRLIGTIALIFTEPLSDVFFVIYIWCGISDILDGFVARKLKTVSQLGSKLDSISDLSFYTMMMIKVLPYLRKFLPKYVWALIYMAVGIRFLCYVFVGFSKRYFESRHTIFNKVTSALMFALPFTVESRFLVPYSLVILAAAFIADFEEICFIIRDMQQGGSLGS
;
A
#
# COMPACT_ATOMS: atom_id res chain seq x y z
N MET A 1 27.32 -14.32 -2.87
CA MET A 1 26.26 -14.78 -1.96
C MET A 1 25.44 -13.64 -1.36
N LYS A 2 26.02 -12.61 -0.77
CA LYS A 2 25.25 -11.50 -0.11
C LYS A 2 24.32 -10.71 -1.05
N LYS A 3 24.65 -10.58 -2.34
CA LYS A 3 23.84 -9.84 -3.34
C LYS A 3 22.49 -10.50 -3.71
N HIS A 4 22.34 -11.80 -3.44
CA HIS A 4 21.13 -12.53 -3.82
C HIS A 4 20.16 -12.76 -2.66
N LEU A 5 20.56 -12.44 -1.42
CA LEU A 5 19.72 -12.67 -0.24
C LEU A 5 18.38 -11.90 -0.29
N ALA A 6 18.42 -10.63 -0.64
CA ALA A 6 17.19 -9.84 -0.79
C ALA A 6 16.27 -10.43 -1.87
N ASN A 7 16.83 -10.76 -3.03
CA ASN A 7 16.05 -11.35 -4.14
C ASN A 7 15.45 -12.72 -3.77
N ILE A 8 16.16 -13.53 -2.96
CA ILE A 8 15.61 -14.79 -2.46
C ILE A 8 14.41 -14.54 -1.56
N ILE A 9 14.50 -13.58 -0.64
CA ILE A 9 13.38 -13.22 0.25
C ILE A 9 12.18 -12.75 -0.57
N THR A 10 12.38 -11.83 -1.53
CA THR A 10 11.33 -11.37 -2.44
C THR A 10 10.72 -12.53 -3.24
N SER A 11 11.54 -13.51 -3.68
CA SER A 11 11.03 -14.70 -4.38
C SER A 11 10.17 -15.59 -3.49
N THR A 12 10.50 -15.74 -2.19
CA THR A 12 9.64 -16.50 -1.25
C THR A 12 8.28 -15.80 -1.05
N ARG A 13 8.24 -14.46 -1.06
CA ARG A 13 6.97 -13.70 -1.02
C ARG A 13 6.13 -13.97 -2.26
N LEU A 14 6.73 -14.01 -3.45
CA LEU A 14 6.02 -14.32 -4.68
C LEU A 14 5.41 -15.73 -4.64
N ILE A 15 6.18 -16.71 -4.16
CA ILE A 15 5.68 -18.09 -3.94
C ILE A 15 4.55 -18.10 -2.91
N GLY A 16 4.68 -17.38 -1.81
CA GLY A 16 3.63 -17.23 -0.80
C GLY A 16 2.35 -16.59 -1.39
N THR A 17 2.51 -15.58 -2.23
CA THR A 17 1.37 -14.94 -2.93
C THR A 17 0.65 -15.92 -3.86
N ILE A 18 1.40 -16.78 -4.57
CA ILE A 18 0.81 -17.85 -5.39
C ILE A 18 0.10 -18.87 -4.50
N ALA A 19 0.70 -19.25 -3.38
CA ALA A 19 0.08 -20.18 -2.43
C ALA A 19 -1.25 -19.64 -1.86
N LEU A 20 -1.38 -18.31 -1.64
CA LEU A 20 -2.63 -17.68 -1.23
C LEU A 20 -3.78 -17.94 -2.20
N ILE A 21 -3.53 -18.19 -3.49
CA ILE A 21 -4.58 -18.52 -4.47
C ILE A 21 -5.37 -19.76 -4.02
N PHE A 22 -4.66 -20.75 -3.49
CA PHE A 22 -5.19 -22.07 -3.12
C PHE A 22 -5.73 -22.12 -1.68
N THR A 23 -5.60 -21.06 -0.89
CA THR A 23 -6.14 -21.02 0.47
C THR A 23 -7.59 -20.53 0.48
N GLU A 24 -8.37 -20.97 1.46
CA GLU A 24 -9.65 -20.33 1.76
C GLU A 24 -9.40 -18.95 2.36
N PRO A 25 -10.14 -17.91 1.91
CA PRO A 25 -9.99 -16.56 2.45
C PRO A 25 -10.26 -16.53 3.96
N LEU A 26 -9.44 -15.78 4.70
CA LEU A 26 -9.53 -15.58 6.15
C LEU A 26 -9.36 -16.86 7.00
N SER A 27 -8.88 -17.98 6.41
CA SER A 27 -8.50 -19.19 7.16
C SER A 27 -7.18 -18.99 7.91
N ASP A 28 -6.91 -19.85 8.90
CA ASP A 28 -5.64 -19.81 9.63
C ASP A 28 -4.42 -19.94 8.70
N VAL A 29 -4.52 -20.82 7.69
CA VAL A 29 -3.46 -21.01 6.68
C VAL A 29 -3.28 -19.73 5.85
N PHE A 30 -4.37 -19.07 5.46
CA PHE A 30 -4.32 -17.78 4.78
C PHE A 30 -3.56 -16.75 5.63
N PHE A 31 -3.87 -16.62 6.93
CA PHE A 31 -3.21 -15.65 7.79
C PHE A 31 -1.73 -15.95 8.02
N VAL A 32 -1.36 -17.22 8.16
CA VAL A 32 0.06 -17.61 8.27
C VAL A 32 0.86 -17.17 7.05
N ILE A 33 0.36 -17.47 5.85
CA ILE A 33 1.04 -17.07 4.60
C ILE A 33 1.02 -15.54 4.42
N TYR A 34 -0.08 -14.91 4.77
CA TYR A 34 -0.25 -13.47 4.71
C TYR A 34 0.76 -12.72 5.57
N ILE A 35 0.89 -13.12 6.83
CA ILE A 35 1.86 -12.57 7.78
C ILE A 35 3.29 -12.80 7.27
N TRP A 36 3.58 -14.01 6.77
CA TRP A 36 4.88 -14.31 6.16
C TRP A 36 5.21 -13.38 5.01
N CYS A 37 4.27 -13.13 4.10
CA CYS A 37 4.46 -12.20 2.99
C CYS A 37 4.74 -10.77 3.48
N GLY A 38 4.03 -10.28 4.50
CA GLY A 38 4.27 -8.96 5.08
C GLY A 38 5.62 -8.85 5.79
N ILE A 39 6.02 -9.86 6.54
CA ILE A 39 7.33 -9.91 7.20
C ILE A 39 8.46 -9.93 6.17
N SER A 40 8.32 -10.74 5.11
CA SER A 40 9.32 -10.86 4.06
C SER A 40 9.55 -9.54 3.32
N ASP A 41 8.51 -8.71 3.13
CA ASP A 41 8.60 -7.37 2.56
C ASP A 41 9.47 -6.42 3.41
N ILE A 42 9.26 -6.43 4.72
CA ILE A 42 10.06 -5.62 5.64
C ILE A 42 11.52 -6.11 5.65
N LEU A 43 11.72 -7.42 5.62
CA LEU A 43 13.04 -8.05 5.70
C LEU A 43 13.89 -7.80 4.45
N ASP A 44 13.33 -7.97 3.24
CA ASP A 44 14.10 -7.78 2.02
C ASP A 44 14.52 -6.32 1.83
N GLY A 45 13.64 -5.36 2.13
CA GLY A 45 13.97 -3.95 2.14
C GLY A 45 15.05 -3.59 3.18
N PHE A 46 15.00 -4.19 4.38
CA PHE A 46 16.03 -4.00 5.41
C PHE A 46 17.37 -4.60 4.98
N VAL A 47 17.37 -5.83 4.47
CA VAL A 47 18.56 -6.55 4.01
C VAL A 47 19.21 -5.83 2.84
N ALA A 48 18.45 -5.38 1.85
CA ALA A 48 18.95 -4.66 0.67
C ALA A 48 19.66 -3.35 1.08
N ARG A 49 19.05 -2.58 1.98
CA ARG A 49 19.64 -1.34 2.51
C ARG A 49 20.91 -1.59 3.33
N LYS A 50 20.88 -2.55 4.27
CA LYS A 50 22.00 -2.88 5.15
C LYS A 50 23.22 -3.41 4.39
N LEU A 51 22.97 -4.21 3.35
CA LEU A 51 24.04 -4.80 2.53
C LEU A 51 24.47 -3.90 1.37
N LYS A 52 23.84 -2.73 1.15
CA LYS A 52 24.09 -1.84 0.01
C LYS A 52 24.02 -2.58 -1.34
N THR A 53 23.09 -3.56 -1.46
CA THR A 53 22.95 -4.44 -2.63
C THR A 53 21.70 -4.11 -3.44
N VAL A 54 21.21 -2.87 -3.38
CA VAL A 54 20.09 -2.43 -4.19
C VAL A 54 20.45 -2.58 -5.68
N SER A 55 19.66 -3.38 -6.42
CA SER A 55 19.85 -3.62 -7.85
C SER A 55 18.56 -3.28 -8.60
N GLN A 56 18.68 -2.87 -9.87
CA GLN A 56 17.51 -2.59 -10.71
C GLN A 56 16.60 -3.81 -10.89
N LEU A 57 17.17 -5.01 -11.00
CA LEU A 57 16.40 -6.26 -11.08
C LEU A 57 15.69 -6.55 -9.74
N GLY A 58 16.37 -6.36 -8.60
CA GLY A 58 15.76 -6.54 -7.29
C GLY A 58 14.58 -5.60 -7.07
N SER A 59 14.73 -4.32 -7.40
CA SER A 59 13.65 -3.33 -7.30
C SER A 59 12.44 -3.66 -8.20
N LYS A 60 12.67 -4.18 -9.43
CA LYS A 60 11.58 -4.63 -10.30
C LYS A 60 10.86 -5.86 -9.75
N LEU A 61 11.61 -6.85 -9.24
CA LEU A 61 11.03 -8.04 -8.60
C LEU A 61 10.19 -7.67 -7.38
N ASP A 62 10.68 -6.75 -6.57
CA ASP A 62 9.98 -6.20 -5.41
C ASP A 62 8.65 -5.56 -5.81
N SER A 63 8.67 -4.65 -6.78
CA SER A 63 7.45 -4.00 -7.29
C SER A 63 6.43 -4.99 -7.87
N ILE A 64 6.88 -6.03 -8.59
CA ILE A 64 5.99 -7.08 -9.13
C ILE A 64 5.41 -7.91 -7.98
N SER A 65 6.22 -8.24 -6.99
CA SER A 65 5.81 -9.02 -5.82
C SER A 65 4.76 -8.27 -5.01
N ASP A 66 4.97 -6.98 -4.77
CA ASP A 66 4.03 -6.09 -4.08
C ASP A 66 2.70 -6.01 -4.82
N LEU A 67 2.74 -5.70 -6.11
CA LEU A 67 1.54 -5.59 -6.93
C LEU A 67 0.75 -6.89 -6.94
N SER A 68 1.43 -8.04 -7.08
CA SER A 68 0.82 -9.36 -7.06
C SER A 68 0.16 -9.66 -5.70
N PHE A 69 0.86 -9.34 -4.61
CA PHE A 69 0.36 -9.54 -3.25
C PHE A 69 -0.88 -8.67 -2.96
N TYR A 70 -0.83 -7.37 -3.25
CA TYR A 70 -1.97 -6.47 -3.05
C TYR A 70 -3.17 -6.86 -3.93
N THR A 71 -2.91 -7.25 -5.18
CA THR A 71 -3.97 -7.72 -6.07
C THR A 71 -4.65 -8.97 -5.53
N MET A 72 -3.87 -9.96 -5.07
CA MET A 72 -4.41 -11.18 -4.47
C MET A 72 -5.21 -10.89 -3.21
N MET A 73 -4.71 -9.98 -2.36
CA MET A 73 -5.43 -9.54 -1.17
C MET A 73 -6.78 -8.90 -1.51
N MET A 74 -6.80 -8.01 -2.51
CA MET A 74 -8.05 -7.42 -2.97
C MET A 74 -9.05 -8.48 -3.45
N ILE A 75 -8.60 -9.45 -4.25
CA ILE A 75 -9.47 -10.53 -4.75
C ILE A 75 -10.06 -11.35 -3.59
N LYS A 76 -9.25 -11.70 -2.59
CA LYS A 76 -9.65 -12.57 -1.49
C LYS A 76 -10.50 -11.85 -0.43
N VAL A 77 -10.19 -10.61 -0.10
CA VAL A 77 -10.80 -9.89 1.03
C VAL A 77 -11.96 -9.00 0.60
N LEU A 78 -11.94 -8.47 -0.63
CA LEU A 78 -12.98 -7.55 -1.14
C LEU A 78 -14.43 -8.11 -1.04
N PRO A 79 -14.71 -9.39 -1.35
CA PRO A 79 -16.05 -9.94 -1.20
C PRO A 79 -16.58 -9.86 0.23
N TYR A 80 -15.73 -10.10 1.21
CA TYR A 80 -16.07 -10.00 2.63
C TYR A 80 -16.29 -8.56 3.06
N LEU A 81 -15.44 -7.63 2.62
CA LEU A 81 -15.64 -6.20 2.87
C LEU A 81 -16.96 -5.72 2.28
N ARG A 82 -17.32 -6.17 1.07
CA ARG A 82 -18.63 -5.84 0.45
C ARG A 82 -19.81 -6.37 1.24
N LYS A 83 -19.66 -7.51 1.89
CA LYS A 83 -20.71 -8.13 2.70
C LYS A 83 -20.91 -7.42 4.04
N PHE A 84 -19.82 -7.01 4.69
CA PHE A 84 -19.85 -6.56 6.08
C PHE A 84 -19.77 -5.03 6.25
N LEU A 85 -19.24 -4.30 5.27
CA LEU A 85 -19.16 -2.84 5.36
C LEU A 85 -20.45 -2.17 4.91
N PRO A 86 -20.97 -1.20 5.67
CA PRO A 86 -22.14 -0.43 5.30
C PRO A 86 -21.87 0.50 4.12
N LYS A 87 -22.93 0.87 3.38
CA LYS A 87 -22.84 1.68 2.15
C LYS A 87 -22.13 3.03 2.35
N TYR A 88 -22.31 3.67 3.51
CA TYR A 88 -21.66 4.95 3.77
C TYR A 88 -20.13 4.84 3.85
N VAL A 89 -19.59 3.72 4.36
CA VAL A 89 -18.13 3.49 4.37
C VAL A 89 -17.61 3.35 2.94
N TRP A 90 -18.35 2.67 2.06
CA TRP A 90 -18.01 2.59 0.64
C TRP A 90 -18.00 3.94 -0.03
N ALA A 91 -18.97 4.81 0.27
CA ALA A 91 -18.98 6.18 -0.25
C ALA A 91 -17.73 6.96 0.17
N LEU A 92 -17.30 6.83 1.43
CA LEU A 92 -16.05 7.44 1.92
C LEU A 92 -14.81 6.86 1.25
N ILE A 93 -14.76 5.54 1.01
CA ILE A 93 -13.67 4.87 0.27
C ILE A 93 -13.58 5.45 -1.15
N TYR A 94 -14.69 5.51 -1.88
CA TYR A 94 -14.69 6.06 -3.25
C TYR A 94 -14.29 7.53 -3.27
N MET A 95 -14.69 8.31 -2.26
CA MET A 95 -14.29 9.71 -2.14
C MET A 95 -12.77 9.84 -1.92
N ALA A 96 -12.18 9.08 -0.98
CA ALA A 96 -10.74 9.10 -0.73
C ALA A 96 -9.94 8.67 -1.98
N VAL A 97 -10.36 7.58 -2.64
CA VAL A 97 -9.72 7.10 -3.89
C VAL A 97 -9.85 8.15 -4.99
N GLY A 98 -11.00 8.80 -5.11
CA GLY A 98 -11.24 9.86 -6.10
C GLY A 98 -10.35 11.08 -5.88
N ILE A 99 -10.21 11.55 -4.64
CA ILE A 99 -9.29 12.64 -4.30
C ILE A 99 -7.86 12.27 -4.66
N ARG A 100 -7.40 11.09 -4.27
CA ARG A 100 -6.06 10.58 -4.58
C ARG A 100 -5.81 10.51 -6.07
N PHE A 101 -6.77 9.99 -6.83
CA PHE A 101 -6.68 9.92 -8.28
C PHE A 101 -6.58 11.31 -8.93
N LEU A 102 -7.38 12.27 -8.49
CA LEU A 102 -7.32 13.65 -8.97
C LEU A 102 -5.96 14.30 -8.67
N CYS A 103 -5.39 14.08 -7.49
CA CYS A 103 -4.05 14.54 -7.15
C CYS A 103 -3.00 13.98 -8.12
N TYR A 104 -3.03 12.68 -8.42
CA TYR A 104 -2.09 12.05 -9.37
C TYR A 104 -2.25 12.56 -10.80
N VAL A 105 -3.49 12.72 -11.27
CA VAL A 105 -3.78 13.30 -12.59
C VAL A 105 -3.24 14.71 -12.67
N PHE A 106 -3.50 15.55 -11.66
CA PHE A 106 -3.05 16.93 -11.63
C PHE A 106 -1.52 17.05 -11.65
N VAL A 107 -0.82 16.27 -10.84
CA VAL A 107 0.65 16.21 -10.81
C VAL A 107 1.21 15.72 -12.14
N GLY A 108 0.60 14.69 -12.74
CA GLY A 108 1.00 14.14 -14.04
C GLY A 108 0.90 15.16 -15.17
N PHE A 109 -0.16 15.98 -15.21
CA PHE A 109 -0.32 17.06 -16.19
C PHE A 109 0.64 18.23 -15.97
N SER A 110 1.03 18.49 -14.72
CA SER A 110 1.89 19.64 -14.37
C SER A 110 3.36 19.49 -14.79
N LYS A 111 3.74 18.36 -15.41
CA LYS A 111 5.11 18.02 -15.87
C LYS A 111 6.22 18.29 -14.83
N ARG A 112 5.89 18.50 -13.58
CA ARG A 112 6.82 18.69 -12.48
C ARG A 112 7.16 17.34 -11.88
N TYR A 113 8.43 17.14 -11.58
CA TYR A 113 9.01 15.91 -11.06
C TYR A 113 8.14 15.29 -9.97
N PHE A 114 7.68 14.08 -10.24
CA PHE A 114 6.96 13.23 -9.31
C PHE A 114 7.96 12.67 -8.30
N GLU A 115 8.37 13.46 -7.34
CA GLU A 115 8.99 12.94 -6.15
C GLU A 115 7.86 12.55 -5.19
N SER A 116 7.41 11.30 -5.29
CA SER A 116 6.46 10.71 -4.34
C SER A 116 7.09 10.79 -2.95
N ARG A 117 6.80 11.87 -2.22
CA ARG A 117 7.24 11.99 -0.84
C ARG A 117 6.45 11.01 -0.01
N HIS A 118 7.15 10.04 0.56
CA HIS A 118 6.61 9.11 1.54
C HIS A 118 6.25 9.88 2.81
N THR A 119 5.06 10.49 2.84
CA THR A 119 4.56 11.12 4.07
C THR A 119 4.39 10.07 5.15
N ILE A 120 4.55 10.45 6.41
CA ILE A 120 4.38 9.55 7.55
C ILE A 120 2.97 8.96 7.53
N PHE A 121 1.95 9.74 7.18
CA PHE A 121 0.57 9.29 7.11
C PHE A 121 0.32 8.25 6.01
N ASN A 122 1.00 8.34 4.86
CA ASN A 122 0.93 7.27 3.85
C ASN A 122 1.47 5.93 4.39
N LYS A 123 2.56 5.95 5.16
CA LYS A 123 3.11 4.74 5.80
C LYS A 123 2.16 4.19 6.87
N VAL A 124 1.59 5.07 7.68
CA VAL A 124 0.60 4.69 8.71
C VAL A 124 -0.63 4.07 8.05
N THR A 125 -1.18 4.69 7.01
CA THR A 125 -2.33 4.17 6.27
C THR A 125 -2.03 2.78 5.68
N SER A 126 -0.84 2.58 5.09
CA SER A 126 -0.43 1.27 4.55
C SER A 126 -0.33 0.21 5.64
N ALA A 127 0.24 0.54 6.81
CA ALA A 127 0.32 -0.37 7.94
C ALA A 127 -1.07 -0.73 8.50
N LEU A 128 -1.97 0.25 8.59
CA LEU A 128 -3.35 0.02 9.00
C LEU A 128 -4.10 -0.84 7.98
N MET A 129 -3.92 -0.60 6.68
CA MET A 129 -4.50 -1.43 5.61
C MET A 129 -4.01 -2.87 5.69
N PHE A 130 -2.73 -3.09 6.04
CA PHE A 130 -2.19 -4.44 6.25
C PHE A 130 -2.89 -5.16 7.42
N ALA A 131 -3.31 -4.47 8.45
CA ALA A 131 -4.02 -5.09 9.57
C ALA A 131 -5.54 -5.28 9.33
N LEU A 132 -6.12 -4.71 8.27
CA LEU A 132 -7.56 -4.77 7.97
C LEU A 132 -8.13 -6.19 7.88
N PRO A 133 -7.48 -7.19 7.22
CA PRO A 133 -8.02 -8.54 7.10
C PRO A 133 -8.30 -9.21 8.44
N PHE A 134 -7.54 -8.89 9.49
CA PHE A 134 -7.74 -9.45 10.85
C PHE A 134 -9.00 -8.92 11.53
N THR A 135 -9.60 -7.85 11.02
CA THR A 135 -10.80 -7.24 11.60
C THR A 135 -12.09 -7.60 10.87
N VAL A 136 -11.99 -8.25 9.69
CA VAL A 136 -13.12 -8.45 8.77
C VAL A 136 -14.30 -9.18 9.41
N GLU A 137 -14.05 -10.20 10.23
CA GLU A 137 -15.10 -10.98 10.89
C GLU A 137 -15.42 -10.48 12.30
N SER A 138 -14.84 -9.33 12.69
CA SER A 138 -15.03 -8.77 14.03
C SER A 138 -15.97 -7.58 14.02
N ARG A 139 -16.57 -7.27 15.18
CA ARG A 139 -17.34 -6.04 15.43
C ARG A 139 -16.50 -4.75 15.22
N PHE A 140 -15.20 -4.89 15.14
CA PHE A 140 -14.27 -3.76 14.99
C PHE A 140 -14.04 -3.37 13.52
N LEU A 141 -14.56 -4.12 12.55
CA LEU A 141 -14.34 -3.83 11.14
C LEU A 141 -14.73 -2.39 10.75
N VAL A 142 -15.93 -1.96 11.14
CA VAL A 142 -16.43 -0.61 10.78
C VAL A 142 -15.62 0.48 11.45
N PRO A 143 -15.43 0.52 12.80
CA PRO A 143 -14.64 1.56 13.42
C PRO A 143 -13.18 1.54 12.96
N TYR A 144 -12.60 0.36 12.71
CA TYR A 144 -11.25 0.25 12.17
C TYR A 144 -11.14 0.81 10.75
N SER A 145 -12.10 0.53 9.89
CA SER A 145 -12.16 1.09 8.54
C SER A 145 -12.28 2.62 8.55
N LEU A 146 -13.02 3.20 9.50
CA LEU A 146 -13.11 4.64 9.69
C LEU A 146 -11.78 5.26 10.13
N VAL A 147 -11.00 4.58 10.97
CA VAL A 147 -9.64 5.02 11.36
C VAL A 147 -8.72 5.02 10.14
N ILE A 148 -8.76 3.98 9.30
CA ILE A 148 -7.99 3.94 8.04
C ILE A 148 -8.38 5.10 7.14
N LEU A 149 -9.67 5.36 6.97
CA LEU A 149 -10.18 6.45 6.14
C LEU A 149 -9.75 7.81 6.66
N ALA A 150 -9.80 8.03 8.00
CA ALA A 150 -9.30 9.26 8.59
C ALA A 150 -7.81 9.48 8.30
N ALA A 151 -6.98 8.43 8.45
CA ALA A 151 -5.55 8.50 8.11
C ALA A 151 -5.34 8.77 6.60
N ALA A 152 -6.14 8.16 5.72
CA ALA A 152 -6.08 8.37 4.29
C ALA A 152 -6.45 9.82 3.91
N PHE A 153 -7.53 10.38 4.48
CA PHE A 153 -7.90 11.78 4.24
C PHE A 153 -6.85 12.77 4.74
N ILE A 154 -6.20 12.50 5.88
CA ILE A 154 -5.10 13.33 6.36
C ILE A 154 -3.92 13.27 5.37
N ALA A 155 -3.59 12.08 4.87
CA ALA A 155 -2.53 11.90 3.87
C ALA A 155 -2.86 12.63 2.55
N ASP A 156 -4.12 12.57 2.10
CA ASP A 156 -4.58 13.29 0.91
C ASP A 156 -4.52 14.81 1.10
N PHE A 157 -4.89 15.29 2.28
CA PHE A 157 -4.80 16.71 2.63
C PHE A 157 -3.35 17.20 2.65
N GLU A 158 -2.42 16.44 3.24
CA GLU A 158 -0.99 16.77 3.20
C GLU A 158 -0.47 16.88 1.76
N GLU A 159 -0.86 15.94 0.89
CA GLU A 159 -0.46 15.92 -0.52
C GLU A 159 -1.00 17.14 -1.27
N ILE A 160 -2.25 17.50 -1.07
CA ILE A 160 -2.86 18.73 -1.64
C ILE A 160 -2.12 19.97 -1.17
N CYS A 161 -1.87 20.11 0.13
CA CYS A 161 -1.13 21.26 0.67
C CYS A 161 0.27 21.36 0.06
N PHE A 162 0.92 20.24 -0.18
CA PHE A 162 2.24 20.19 -0.81
C PHE A 162 2.17 20.66 -2.28
N ILE A 163 1.20 20.16 -3.05
CA ILE A 163 0.97 20.57 -4.45
C ILE A 163 0.76 22.08 -4.53
N ILE A 164 -0.07 22.66 -3.65
CA ILE A 164 -0.34 24.11 -3.62
C ILE A 164 0.94 24.91 -3.32
N ARG A 165 1.74 24.48 -2.33
CA ARG A 165 3.02 25.13 -2.00
C ARG A 165 4.01 25.11 -3.16
N ASP A 166 4.12 23.97 -3.84
CA ASP A 166 5.03 23.82 -4.98
C ASP A 166 4.62 24.74 -6.15
N MET A 167 3.31 24.88 -6.37
CA MET A 167 2.77 25.83 -7.36
C MET A 167 3.13 27.28 -7.03
N GLN A 168 3.02 27.68 -5.76
CA GLN A 168 3.35 29.04 -5.32
C GLN A 168 4.85 29.36 -5.43
N GLN A 169 5.72 28.39 -5.11
CA GLN A 169 7.18 28.57 -5.20
C GLN A 169 7.70 28.56 -6.65
N GLY A 170 7.08 27.81 -7.52
CA GLY A 170 7.48 27.77 -8.94
C GLY A 170 6.97 28.94 -9.78
N GLY A 171 6.02 29.72 -9.28
CA GLY A 171 5.59 30.99 -9.88
C GLY A 171 6.57 32.14 -9.63
N SER A 172 7.44 32.03 -8.61
CA SER A 172 8.41 33.09 -8.25
C SER A 172 9.75 33.02 -8.97
N LEU A 173 10.03 31.94 -9.73
CA LEU A 173 11.28 31.77 -10.49
C LEU A 173 11.14 32.06 -11.99
N GLY A 174 9.99 32.58 -12.43
CA GLY A 174 9.67 32.91 -13.81
C GLY A 174 9.35 34.38 -14.08
N SER A 175 9.72 35.29 -13.15
CA SER A 175 9.60 36.74 -13.34
C SER A 175 10.98 37.42 -13.32
#